data_bc497b0164d1b8d946b8b475b0eaf285
#
_entry.id   bc497b0164d1b8d946b8b475b0eaf285
#
_cell.length_a   1.000
_cell.length_b   1.000
_cell.length_c   1.000
_cell.angle_alpha   90.00
_cell.angle_beta   90.00
_cell.angle_gamma   90.00
#
_symmetry.space_group_name_H-M   'P 1'
#
loop_
_entity.id
_entity.type
_entity.pdbx_description
1 polymer ?
#
loop_
_entity_poly.entity_id
_entity_poly.type
_entity_poly.pdbx_seq_one_letter_code
_entity_poly.pdbx_strand_id
1 'polypeptide(L)' 'MKNTLYDGYKGIRLPREVQMQRVQRVIMEELTPLQREALIAYYIQGQTITQIAHDRGVQKSTVSRTLHRAEDKLRRFLRY' A
#
# COMPACT_ATOMS: atom_id res chain seq x y z
N MET A 1 -9.04 10.20 10.09
CA MET A 1 -8.09 11.06 9.54
C MET A 1 -8.23 11.18 8.04
N LYS A 2 -8.09 12.38 7.60
CA LYS A 2 -8.25 12.59 6.22
C LYS A 2 -7.01 12.23 5.48
N ASN A 3 -7.16 11.44 4.51
CA ASN A 3 -6.01 11.02 3.76
C ASN A 3 -5.89 11.82 2.47
N THR A 4 -5.07 12.83 2.53
CA THR A 4 -4.79 13.63 1.35
C THR A 4 -3.35 13.51 0.97
N LEU A 5 -2.78 12.36 1.22
CA LEU A 5 -1.36 12.20 1.05
C LEU A 5 -0.93 12.32 -0.39
N TYR A 6 -1.81 12.00 -1.28
CA TYR A 6 -1.48 12.07 -2.69
C TYR A 6 -2.74 12.44 -3.46
N ASP A 7 -2.67 13.53 -4.18
CA ASP A 7 -3.81 14.02 -4.93
C ASP A 7 -4.31 12.98 -5.90
N GLY A 8 -5.56 12.65 -5.77
CA GLY A 8 -6.18 11.71 -6.68
C GLY A 8 -5.90 10.26 -6.40
N TYR A 9 -5.01 9.96 -5.46
CA TYR A 9 -4.76 8.56 -5.14
C TYR A 9 -5.81 8.06 -4.18
N LYS A 10 -6.45 6.98 -4.56
CA LYS A 10 -7.48 6.37 -3.72
C LYS A 10 -7.04 4.98 -3.38
N GLY A 11 -6.54 4.79 -2.18
CA GLY A 11 -6.14 3.47 -1.75
C GLY A 11 -7.27 2.48 -1.81
N ILE A 12 -6.97 1.23 -1.62
CA ILE A 12 -8.00 0.22 -1.56
C ILE A 12 -8.76 0.35 -0.25
N ARG A 13 -9.99 -0.15 -0.27
CA ARG A 13 -10.82 -0.16 0.88
C ARG A 13 -10.90 -1.57 1.39
N LEU A 14 -10.37 -1.81 2.56
CA LEU A 14 -10.43 -3.14 3.14
C LEU A 14 -11.69 -3.28 3.99
N PRO A 15 -12.49 -4.31 3.78
CA PRO A 15 -13.64 -4.55 4.63
C PRO A 15 -13.19 -4.77 6.06
N ARG A 16 -14.00 -4.30 6.99
CA ARG A 16 -13.66 -4.45 8.40
C ARG A 16 -13.58 -5.92 8.80
N GLU A 17 -14.34 -6.74 8.12
CA GLU A 17 -14.37 -8.17 8.42
C GLU A 17 -13.16 -8.90 7.93
N VAL A 18 -12.39 -8.29 7.05
CA VAL A 18 -11.18 -8.94 6.58
C VAL A 18 -10.24 -9.08 7.76
N GLN A 19 -9.85 -10.30 8.02
CA GLN A 19 -8.99 -10.58 9.16
C GLN A 19 -7.63 -9.98 8.95
N MET A 20 -7.16 -9.25 9.93
CA MET A 20 -5.83 -8.67 9.83
C MET A 20 -4.78 -9.74 9.63
N GLN A 21 -5.03 -10.93 10.18
CA GLN A 21 -4.11 -12.04 9.99
C GLN A 21 -3.96 -12.40 8.53
N ARG A 22 -5.07 -12.44 7.79
CA ARG A 22 -5.02 -12.75 6.38
C ARG A 22 -4.29 -11.67 5.60
N VAL A 23 -4.57 -10.42 5.93
CA VAL A 23 -3.90 -9.30 5.29
C VAL A 23 -2.40 -9.38 5.53
N GLN A 24 -2.02 -9.61 6.78
CA GLN A 24 -0.61 -9.71 7.11
C GLN A 24 0.07 -10.84 6.36
N ARG A 25 -0.61 -11.97 6.25
CA ARG A 25 -0.04 -13.11 5.53
C ARG A 25 0.23 -12.77 4.07
N VAL A 26 -0.75 -12.14 3.42
CA VAL A 26 -0.56 -11.76 2.03
C VAL A 26 0.59 -10.77 1.90
N ILE A 27 0.65 -9.80 2.80
CA ILE A 27 1.72 -8.80 2.76
C ILE A 27 3.08 -9.47 2.92
N MET A 28 3.18 -10.43 3.83
CA MET A 28 4.47 -11.05 4.11
C MET A 28 4.87 -12.09 3.07
N GLU A 29 3.89 -12.79 2.49
CA GLU A 29 4.19 -13.92 1.63
C GLU A 29 4.08 -13.61 0.15
N GLU A 30 3.17 -12.70 -0.23
CA GLU A 30 2.88 -12.49 -1.64
C GLU A 30 3.47 -11.22 -2.20
N LEU A 31 3.80 -10.25 -1.37
CA LEU A 31 4.35 -8.99 -1.84
C LEU A 31 5.87 -9.03 -1.87
N THR A 32 6.44 -8.36 -2.86
CA THR A 32 7.88 -8.17 -2.85
C THR A 32 8.25 -7.26 -1.69
N PRO A 33 9.51 -7.27 -1.26
CA PRO A 33 9.92 -6.38 -0.17
C PRO A 33 9.61 -4.92 -0.46
N LEU A 34 9.80 -4.48 -1.69
CA LEU A 34 9.52 -3.08 -2.04
C LEU A 34 8.03 -2.78 -1.93
N GLN A 35 7.19 -3.68 -2.43
CA GLN A 35 5.74 -3.51 -2.35
C GLN A 35 5.28 -3.50 -0.90
N ARG A 36 5.83 -4.38 -0.09
CA ARG A 36 5.48 -4.48 1.31
C ARG A 36 5.83 -3.21 2.07
N GLU A 37 7.04 -2.72 1.87
CA GLU A 37 7.48 -1.52 2.55
C GLU A 37 6.67 -0.31 2.16
N ALA A 38 6.36 -0.18 0.88
CA ALA A 38 5.55 0.95 0.42
C ALA A 38 4.16 0.90 1.02
N LEU A 39 3.57 -0.29 1.07
CA LEU A 39 2.23 -0.44 1.61
C LEU A 39 2.21 -0.11 3.09
N ILE A 40 3.17 -0.60 3.84
CA ILE A 40 3.27 -0.32 5.27
C ILE A 40 3.48 1.17 5.51
N ALA A 41 4.39 1.78 4.76
CA ALA A 41 4.66 3.20 4.92
C ALA A 41 3.41 4.03 4.66
N TYR A 42 2.66 3.68 3.63
CA TYR A 42 1.51 4.48 3.27
C TYR A 42 0.32 4.26 4.21
N TYR A 43 -0.04 3.00 4.45
CA TYR A 43 -1.26 2.70 5.18
C TYR A 43 -1.09 2.63 6.69
N ILE A 44 0.06 2.23 7.16
CA ILE A 44 0.25 2.05 8.59
C ILE A 44 0.99 3.22 9.20
N GLN A 45 2.03 3.69 8.53
CA GLN A 45 2.83 4.80 9.06
C GLN A 45 2.29 6.16 8.66
N GLY A 46 1.33 6.20 7.75
CA GLY A 46 0.70 7.45 7.35
C GLY A 46 1.58 8.36 6.51
N GLN A 47 2.59 7.82 5.87
CA GLN A 47 3.46 8.64 5.03
C GLN A 47 2.78 8.97 3.72
N THR A 48 3.06 10.17 3.20
CA THR A 48 2.55 10.54 1.89
C THR A 48 3.38 9.86 0.82
N ILE A 49 2.81 9.76 -0.38
CA ILE A 49 3.56 9.23 -1.50
C ILE A 49 4.79 10.09 -1.76
N THR A 50 4.66 11.40 -1.58
CA THR A 50 5.79 12.30 -1.73
C THR A 50 6.89 11.97 -0.74
N GLN A 51 6.55 11.72 0.51
CA GLN A 51 7.53 11.39 1.53
C GLN A 51 8.20 10.06 1.23
N ILE A 52 7.42 9.07 0.81
CA ILE A 52 7.98 7.76 0.49
C ILE A 52 8.95 7.89 -0.67
N ALA A 53 8.55 8.63 -1.71
CA ALA A 53 9.41 8.81 -2.87
C ALA A 53 10.70 9.51 -2.49
N HIS A 54 10.59 10.54 -1.66
CA HIS A 54 11.76 11.28 -1.21
C HIS A 54 12.71 10.38 -0.42
N ASP A 55 12.16 9.61 0.52
CA ASP A 55 12.98 8.75 1.36
C ASP A 55 13.70 7.68 0.56
N ARG A 56 13.08 7.24 -0.53
CA ARG A 56 13.68 6.17 -1.34
C ARG A 56 14.45 6.69 -2.52
N GLY A 57 14.44 8.00 -2.75
CA GLY A 57 15.14 8.58 -3.88
C GLY A 57 14.54 8.19 -5.21
N VAL A 58 13.23 8.05 -5.28
CA VAL A 58 12.54 7.70 -6.52
C VAL A 58 11.45 8.71 -6.79
N GLN A 59 10.83 8.58 -7.95
CA GLN A 59 9.76 9.49 -8.32
C GLN A 59 8.43 9.04 -7.72
N LYS A 60 7.52 9.99 -7.57
CA LYS A 60 6.20 9.69 -7.03
C LYS A 60 5.46 8.66 -7.86
N SER A 61 5.62 8.71 -9.17
CA SER A 61 4.95 7.74 -10.03
C SER A 61 5.44 6.33 -9.75
N THR A 62 6.70 6.18 -9.40
CA THR A 62 7.24 4.86 -9.05
C THR A 62 6.57 4.32 -7.80
N VAL A 63 6.43 5.17 -6.79
CA VAL A 63 5.76 4.76 -5.55
C VAL A 63 4.31 4.41 -5.83
N SER A 64 3.63 5.24 -6.62
CA SER A 64 2.24 5.01 -6.94
C SER A 64 2.05 3.67 -7.65
N ARG A 65 2.90 3.38 -8.62
CA ARG A 65 2.81 2.08 -9.31
C ARG A 65 3.08 0.91 -8.38
N THR A 66 4.05 1.07 -7.50
CA THR A 66 4.36 0.02 -6.54
C THR A 66 3.16 -0.24 -5.64
N LEU A 67 2.52 0.82 -5.15
CA LEU A 67 1.33 0.67 -4.32
C LEU A 67 0.19 0.02 -5.07
N HIS A 68 -0.03 0.42 -6.33
CA HIS A 68 -1.10 -0.19 -7.12
C HIS A 68 -0.87 -1.68 -7.31
N ARG A 69 0.35 -2.08 -7.56
CA ARG A 69 0.67 -3.49 -7.72
C ARG A 69 0.44 -4.26 -6.44
N ALA A 70 0.83 -3.66 -5.31
CA ALA A 70 0.59 -4.28 -4.02
C ALA A 70 -0.90 -4.43 -3.76
N GLU A 71 -1.67 -3.40 -4.06
CA GLU A 71 -3.10 -3.43 -3.86
C GLU A 71 -3.78 -4.45 -4.76
N ASP A 72 -3.31 -4.57 -5.99
CA ASP A 72 -3.86 -5.57 -6.89
C ASP A 72 -3.64 -6.98 -6.35
N LYS A 73 -2.47 -7.22 -5.79
CA LYS A 73 -2.20 -8.51 -5.18
C LYS A 73 -3.10 -8.76 -3.98
N LEU A 74 -3.29 -7.74 -3.15
CA LEU A 74 -4.19 -7.88 -2.02
C LEU A 74 -5.59 -8.23 -2.47
N ARG A 75 -6.11 -7.52 -3.48
CA ARG A 75 -7.44 -7.83 -4.00
C ARG A 75 -7.51 -9.26 -4.49
N ARG A 76 -6.50 -9.67 -5.21
CA ARG A 76 -6.48 -11.00 -5.80
C ARG A 76 -6.49 -12.09 -4.75
N PHE A 77 -5.68 -11.93 -3.75
CA PHE A 77 -5.52 -12.99 -2.74
C PHE A 77 -6.56 -12.94 -1.64
N LEU A 78 -7.11 -11.77 -1.36
CA LEU A 78 -8.14 -11.64 -0.33
C LEU A 78 -9.55 -11.80 -0.88
N ARG A 79 -9.72 -11.54 -2.16
CA ARG A 79 -11.00 -11.77 -2.83
C ARG A 79 -12.17 -11.03 -2.20
N TYR A 80 -12.03 -9.74 -2.09
CA TYR A 80 -13.15 -8.97 -1.60
C TYR A 80 -13.57 -7.92 -2.61
#